data_8535671f83ef33bdb261a60ba7ea872c
#
_entry.id   8535671f83ef33bdb261a60ba7ea872c
#
_cell.length_a   1.000
_cell.length_b   1.000
_cell.length_c   1.000
_cell.angle_alpha   90.00
_cell.angle_beta   90.00
_cell.angle_gamma   90.00
#
_symmetry.space_group_name_H-M   'P 1'
#
loop_
_entity.id
_entity.type
_entity.pdbx_description
1 polymer ?
#
loop_
_entity_poly.entity_id
_entity_poly.type
_entity_poly.pdbx_seq_one_letter_code
_entity_poly.pdbx_strand_id
1 'polypeptide(L)'
;MAKSSDRNTEQRRRFLKAAAISSALGVGAPLAAAAPAKTATNGAMPMRKLGVTGADVPILHLGTSQRLDQVYDKVMHRSFKSGVTWFDTALSYGWGASHKAIANFVEQMGDRRKLWLTSKSGDRAVRGLESDIDEALSELKTDYLDVYFMHGIRDLDMLEPEYLRMGERLKKTGKTRFFGFSCHNGNVVELLNKAAKVGGIDAILFRYNFRRYGDRELNLAIDACHKAGIGMLAMKTMGSVPADMEQVVDFQSEDFTLGQAKLKSVWADERIASIVSEMDSVRLVRENIAAAKSEKPLTVGEAHQLNRLAALTAQYSCQGCSHLCERAAGQSVAIADSLRFLMYSESYGRPEHAKRLYQAIPVAERGASESALQAASAACPQGINIAARLVEAQTLLS
;
A
#
# COMPACT_ATOMS: atom_id res chain seq x y z
N MET A 1 14.90 18.89 -28.42
CA MET A 1 14.90 18.42 -27.02
C MET A 1 14.59 16.93 -26.81
N ALA A 2 14.43 16.11 -27.84
CA ALA A 2 14.10 14.67 -27.73
C ALA A 2 15.31 13.71 -27.58
N LYS A 3 16.54 14.17 -27.71
CA LYS A 3 17.76 13.30 -27.68
C LYS A 3 18.39 13.06 -26.30
N SER A 4 17.91 13.71 -25.23
CA SER A 4 18.46 13.56 -23.86
C SER A 4 17.81 12.38 -23.12
N SER A 5 16.52 12.11 -23.34
CA SER A 5 15.76 11.03 -22.71
C SER A 5 16.27 9.65 -23.13
N ASP A 6 16.59 9.47 -24.39
CA ASP A 6 17.03 8.18 -24.94
C ASP A 6 18.39 7.71 -24.41
N ARG A 7 19.34 8.62 -24.20
CA ARG A 7 20.68 8.28 -23.69
C ARG A 7 20.63 7.79 -22.25
N ASN A 8 19.77 8.34 -21.42
CA ASN A 8 19.64 7.94 -20.01
C ASN A 8 19.00 6.55 -19.88
N THR A 9 18.03 6.23 -20.74
CA THR A 9 17.37 4.92 -20.79
C THR A 9 18.35 3.83 -21.29
N GLU A 10 19.18 4.14 -22.27
CA GLU A 10 20.14 3.17 -22.80
C GLU A 10 21.33 2.95 -21.83
N GLN A 11 21.79 3.96 -21.13
CA GLN A 11 22.81 3.84 -20.08
C GLN A 11 22.30 3.01 -18.89
N ARG A 12 21.03 3.20 -18.48
CA ARG A 12 20.35 2.37 -17.46
C ARG A 12 20.26 0.90 -17.89
N ARG A 13 19.87 0.63 -19.14
CA ARG A 13 19.81 -0.75 -19.69
C ARG A 13 21.19 -1.43 -19.75
N ARG A 14 22.26 -0.72 -20.11
CA ARG A 14 23.63 -1.24 -20.15
C ARG A 14 24.16 -1.54 -18.75
N PHE A 15 23.87 -0.70 -17.77
CA PHE A 15 24.23 -0.91 -16.36
C PHE A 15 23.54 -2.14 -15.77
N LEU A 16 22.26 -2.33 -16.03
CA LEU A 16 21.49 -3.50 -15.56
C LEU A 16 21.99 -4.81 -16.17
N LYS A 17 22.43 -4.80 -17.44
CA LYS A 17 23.06 -5.98 -18.07
C LYS A 17 24.40 -6.34 -17.44
N ALA A 18 25.19 -5.36 -17.00
CA ALA A 18 26.46 -5.57 -16.32
C ALA A 18 26.27 -6.05 -14.85
N ALA A 19 25.25 -5.56 -14.15
CA ALA A 19 24.95 -5.96 -12.76
C ALA A 19 24.42 -7.41 -12.67
N ALA A 20 23.82 -7.94 -13.74
CA ALA A 20 23.32 -9.31 -13.78
C ALA A 20 24.43 -10.40 -13.72
N ILE A 21 25.69 -10.02 -13.87
CA ILE A 21 26.83 -10.96 -13.86
C ILE A 21 27.44 -11.09 -12.44
N SER A 22 27.10 -10.23 -11.48
CA SER A 22 27.79 -10.15 -10.18
C SER A 22 26.99 -10.62 -8.96
N SER A 23 25.76 -11.08 -9.09
CA SER A 23 24.91 -11.47 -7.95
C SER A 23 24.43 -12.93 -7.99
N ALA A 24 25.37 -13.84 -8.12
CA ALA A 24 25.13 -15.26 -7.82
C ALA A 24 25.65 -15.55 -6.41
N LEU A 25 24.87 -15.26 -5.37
CA LEU A 25 24.90 -15.89 -4.04
C LEU A 25 23.90 -15.16 -3.10
N GLY A 26 22.70 -15.68 -3.05
CA GLY A 26 21.68 -15.28 -2.09
C GLY A 26 20.47 -16.16 -2.28
N VAL A 27 20.51 -17.37 -1.72
CA VAL A 27 19.37 -18.31 -1.75
C VAL A 27 18.24 -17.74 -0.91
N GLY A 28 17.32 -17.02 -1.56
CA GLY A 28 16.02 -16.72 -0.97
C GLY A 28 15.24 -18.02 -0.75
N ALA A 29 14.64 -18.17 0.42
CA ALA A 29 13.79 -19.32 0.71
C ALA A 29 12.71 -19.46 -0.39
N PRO A 30 12.41 -20.70 -0.85
CA PRO A 30 11.40 -20.90 -1.88
C PRO A 30 10.02 -20.47 -1.35
N LEU A 31 9.26 -19.78 -2.19
CA LEU A 31 7.81 -19.61 -2.00
C LEU A 31 7.21 -21.01 -1.84
N ALA A 32 6.81 -21.36 -0.62
CA ALA A 32 6.06 -22.59 -0.41
C ALA A 32 4.77 -22.50 -1.24
N ALA A 33 4.47 -23.55 -2.00
CA ALA A 33 3.20 -23.66 -2.70
C ALA A 33 2.09 -23.62 -1.65
N ALA A 34 1.32 -22.53 -1.63
CA ALA A 34 0.20 -22.37 -0.70
C ALA A 34 -0.92 -23.37 -1.07
N ALA A 35 -1.52 -23.95 -0.03
CA ALA A 35 -2.73 -24.74 -0.20
C ALA A 35 -3.85 -23.83 -0.76
N PRO A 36 -4.76 -24.35 -1.60
CA PRO A 36 -5.81 -23.53 -2.21
C PRO A 36 -6.76 -23.00 -1.15
N ALA A 37 -7.02 -21.67 -1.19
CA ALA A 37 -8.08 -21.06 -0.41
C ALA A 37 -9.41 -21.77 -0.65
N LYS A 38 -10.23 -21.92 0.40
CA LYS A 38 -11.53 -22.59 0.33
C LYS A 38 -12.36 -22.01 -0.82
N THR A 39 -12.81 -22.90 -1.68
CA THR A 39 -13.53 -22.73 -2.94
C THR A 39 -14.63 -21.66 -2.88
N ALA A 40 -14.51 -20.63 -3.70
CA ALA A 40 -15.63 -19.78 -4.07
C ALA A 40 -16.48 -20.53 -5.09
N THR A 41 -17.68 -20.94 -4.70
CA THR A 41 -18.65 -21.52 -5.62
C THR A 41 -19.21 -20.43 -6.54
N ASN A 42 -19.24 -20.70 -7.84
CA ASN A 42 -19.96 -19.93 -8.87
C ASN A 42 -19.48 -18.49 -9.17
N GLY A 43 -18.17 -18.22 -9.28
CA GLY A 43 -17.69 -16.93 -9.76
C GLY A 43 -17.95 -15.74 -8.82
N ALA A 44 -18.34 -16.00 -7.57
CA ALA A 44 -18.47 -14.97 -6.53
C ALA A 44 -17.07 -14.43 -6.12
N MET A 45 -17.04 -13.22 -5.54
CA MET A 45 -15.80 -12.67 -4.95
C MET A 45 -15.42 -13.54 -3.73
N PRO A 46 -14.19 -14.08 -3.68
CA PRO A 46 -13.73 -14.82 -2.51
C PRO A 46 -13.72 -13.93 -1.26
N MET A 47 -14.04 -14.54 -0.12
CA MET A 47 -14.12 -13.86 1.17
C MET A 47 -13.11 -14.47 2.15
N ARG A 48 -12.59 -13.66 3.08
CA ARG A 48 -11.75 -14.09 4.20
C ARG A 48 -12.21 -13.46 5.50
N LYS A 49 -11.87 -14.09 6.62
CA LYS A 49 -12.12 -13.51 7.95
C LYS A 49 -11.22 -12.30 8.19
N LEU A 50 -11.79 -11.23 8.70
CA LEU A 50 -11.02 -10.08 9.19
C LEU A 50 -10.58 -10.35 10.63
N GLY A 51 -9.48 -11.06 10.81
CA GLY A 51 -9.00 -11.46 12.12
C GLY A 51 -10.06 -12.22 12.93
N VAL A 52 -10.15 -11.92 14.22
CA VAL A 52 -11.16 -12.51 15.12
C VAL A 52 -12.45 -11.67 15.22
N THR A 53 -12.61 -10.67 14.40
CA THR A 53 -13.81 -9.80 14.38
C THR A 53 -15.10 -10.55 14.04
N GLY A 54 -15.00 -11.76 13.52
CA GLY A 54 -16.13 -12.55 13.02
C GLY A 54 -16.63 -12.15 11.64
N ALA A 55 -16.18 -11.02 11.11
CA ALA A 55 -16.62 -10.50 9.82
C ALA A 55 -15.94 -11.20 8.65
N ASP A 56 -16.73 -11.53 7.63
CA ASP A 56 -16.20 -11.93 6.32
C ASP A 56 -16.08 -10.71 5.42
N VAL A 57 -14.91 -10.55 4.81
CA VAL A 57 -14.60 -9.42 3.92
C VAL A 57 -14.11 -9.91 2.56
N PRO A 58 -14.40 -9.17 1.46
CA PRO A 58 -13.88 -9.53 0.15
C PRO A 58 -12.35 -9.46 0.15
N ILE A 59 -11.68 -10.40 -0.53
CA ILE A 59 -10.21 -10.41 -0.61
C ILE A 59 -9.63 -9.23 -1.40
N LEU A 60 -10.47 -8.50 -2.10
CA LEU A 60 -10.15 -7.29 -2.87
C LEU A 60 -11.11 -6.17 -2.47
N HIS A 61 -10.57 -5.02 -2.08
CA HIS A 61 -11.35 -3.81 -1.85
C HIS A 61 -10.81 -2.62 -2.66
N LEU A 62 -11.70 -1.66 -2.94
CA LEU A 62 -11.41 -0.50 -3.79
C LEU A 62 -10.73 0.60 -2.98
N GLY A 63 -9.51 0.96 -3.33
CA GLY A 63 -8.87 2.19 -2.88
C GLY A 63 -9.37 3.39 -3.68
N THR A 64 -9.65 4.50 -3.02
CA THR A 64 -10.29 5.67 -3.62
C THR A 64 -9.43 6.94 -3.54
N SER A 65 -8.10 6.81 -3.52
CA SER A 65 -7.19 7.96 -3.52
C SER A 65 -7.00 8.59 -4.91
N GLN A 66 -7.51 7.94 -5.96
CA GLN A 66 -7.56 8.49 -7.33
C GLN A 66 -8.67 9.55 -7.47
N ARG A 67 -8.66 10.22 -8.62
CA ARG A 67 -9.74 11.11 -8.99
C ARG A 67 -11.00 10.31 -9.35
N LEU A 68 -12.05 10.50 -8.58
CA LEU A 68 -13.36 9.89 -8.77
C LEU A 68 -14.32 10.89 -9.42
N ASP A 69 -15.23 10.41 -10.27
CA ASP A 69 -16.36 11.20 -10.73
C ASP A 69 -17.39 11.30 -9.60
N GLN A 70 -17.68 12.53 -9.19
CA GLN A 70 -18.59 12.78 -8.07
C GLN A 70 -20.07 12.56 -8.43
N VAL A 71 -20.42 12.57 -9.70
CA VAL A 71 -21.82 12.37 -10.13
C VAL A 71 -22.11 10.90 -10.37
N TYR A 72 -21.29 10.23 -11.16
CA TYR A 72 -21.45 8.80 -11.45
C TYR A 72 -20.10 8.17 -11.78
N ASP A 73 -19.49 7.53 -10.80
CA ASP A 73 -18.19 6.88 -10.99
C ASP A 73 -18.36 5.43 -11.50
N LYS A 74 -17.96 5.21 -12.74
CA LYS A 74 -18.07 3.90 -13.42
C LYS A 74 -17.22 2.83 -12.74
N VAL A 75 -16.10 3.20 -12.11
CA VAL A 75 -15.22 2.26 -11.40
C VAL A 75 -15.89 1.78 -10.14
N MET A 76 -16.46 2.66 -9.33
CA MET A 76 -17.20 2.28 -8.12
C MET A 76 -18.37 1.35 -8.46
N HIS A 77 -19.21 1.72 -9.42
CA HIS A 77 -20.37 0.90 -9.84
C HIS A 77 -19.94 -0.46 -10.39
N ARG A 78 -18.88 -0.51 -11.21
CA ARG A 78 -18.38 -1.77 -11.77
C ARG A 78 -17.77 -2.65 -10.69
N SER A 79 -16.99 -2.08 -9.78
CA SER A 79 -16.38 -2.78 -8.66
C SER A 79 -17.44 -3.43 -7.78
N PHE A 80 -18.41 -2.65 -7.34
CA PHE A 80 -19.52 -3.11 -6.48
C PHE A 80 -20.33 -4.23 -7.13
N LYS A 81 -20.77 -4.05 -8.38
CA LYS A 81 -21.52 -5.07 -9.14
C LYS A 81 -20.73 -6.37 -9.32
N SER A 82 -19.42 -6.34 -9.21
CA SER A 82 -18.56 -7.52 -9.36
C SER A 82 -18.19 -8.18 -8.03
N GLY A 83 -18.72 -7.68 -6.90
CA GLY A 83 -18.52 -8.22 -5.56
C GLY A 83 -17.40 -7.54 -4.76
N VAL A 84 -16.81 -6.45 -5.26
CA VAL A 84 -15.90 -5.58 -4.49
C VAL A 84 -16.77 -4.66 -3.64
N THR A 85 -17.21 -5.14 -2.50
CA THR A 85 -18.18 -4.47 -1.64
C THR A 85 -17.53 -3.73 -0.47
N TRP A 86 -16.24 -3.46 -0.55
CA TRP A 86 -15.50 -2.67 0.43
C TRP A 86 -14.77 -1.53 -0.26
N PHE A 87 -15.03 -0.29 0.16
CA PHE A 87 -14.35 0.91 -0.34
C PHE A 87 -13.52 1.54 0.79
N ASP A 88 -12.27 1.88 0.46
CA ASP A 88 -11.28 2.45 1.35
C ASP A 88 -11.00 3.89 0.96
N THR A 89 -11.29 4.84 1.85
CA THR A 89 -11.06 6.27 1.68
C THR A 89 -10.29 6.89 2.86
N ALA A 90 -10.13 8.19 2.86
CA ALA A 90 -9.56 9.01 3.93
C ALA A 90 -10.00 10.47 3.76
N LEU A 91 -10.03 11.25 4.84
CA LEU A 91 -10.29 12.70 4.81
C LEU A 91 -9.36 13.44 3.84
N SER A 92 -8.09 13.05 3.79
CA SER A 92 -7.10 13.67 2.91
C SER A 92 -7.25 13.31 1.42
N TYR A 93 -8.10 12.33 1.06
CA TYR A 93 -8.19 11.88 -0.33
C TYR A 93 -8.99 12.85 -1.19
N GLY A 94 -8.27 13.47 -2.14
CA GLY A 94 -8.85 14.46 -3.03
C GLY A 94 -9.44 15.67 -2.30
N TRP A 95 -8.97 15.99 -1.07
CA TRP A 95 -9.50 17.09 -0.24
C TRP A 95 -11.00 16.95 0.02
N GLY A 96 -11.44 15.77 0.43
CA GLY A 96 -12.84 15.43 0.66
C GLY A 96 -13.62 15.01 -0.60
N ALA A 97 -13.04 15.16 -1.80
CA ALA A 97 -13.72 14.75 -3.03
C ALA A 97 -14.02 13.25 -3.08
N SER A 98 -13.17 12.42 -2.48
CA SER A 98 -13.40 10.98 -2.38
C SER A 98 -14.62 10.65 -1.51
N HIS A 99 -14.80 11.32 -0.36
CA HIS A 99 -15.98 11.15 0.50
C HIS A 99 -17.26 11.54 -0.22
N LYS A 100 -17.27 12.69 -0.93
CA LYS A 100 -18.44 13.15 -1.70
C LYS A 100 -18.83 12.16 -2.80
N ALA A 101 -17.85 11.64 -3.54
CA ALA A 101 -18.11 10.65 -4.58
C ALA A 101 -18.71 9.36 -4.00
N ILE A 102 -18.21 8.88 -2.85
CA ILE A 102 -18.72 7.69 -2.16
C ILE A 102 -20.11 7.96 -1.60
N ALA A 103 -20.37 9.12 -0.99
CA ALA A 103 -21.68 9.48 -0.48
C ALA A 103 -22.75 9.44 -1.59
N ASN A 104 -22.46 10.04 -2.76
CA ASN A 104 -23.35 9.99 -3.91
C ASN A 104 -23.52 8.57 -4.48
N PHE A 105 -22.44 7.76 -4.49
CA PHE A 105 -22.54 6.35 -4.86
C PHE A 105 -23.46 5.56 -3.91
N VAL A 106 -23.35 5.77 -2.60
CA VAL A 106 -24.20 5.10 -1.59
C VAL A 106 -25.66 5.50 -1.76
N GLU A 107 -25.94 6.79 -2.02
CA GLU A 107 -27.27 7.27 -2.32
C GLU A 107 -27.87 6.59 -3.57
N GLN A 108 -27.09 6.48 -4.65
CA GLN A 108 -27.49 5.79 -5.89
C GLN A 108 -27.71 4.28 -5.67
N MET A 109 -26.95 3.67 -4.80
CA MET A 109 -27.09 2.24 -4.46
C MET A 109 -28.33 1.97 -3.57
N GLY A 110 -28.75 2.92 -2.76
CA GLY A 110 -29.96 2.90 -1.95
C GLY A 110 -29.89 2.10 -0.66
N ASP A 111 -28.80 1.41 -0.35
CA ASP A 111 -28.62 0.66 0.91
C ASP A 111 -27.17 0.65 1.38
N ARG A 112 -26.83 1.53 2.35
CA ARG A 112 -25.52 1.66 2.95
C ARG A 112 -24.96 0.35 3.53
N ARG A 113 -25.81 -0.53 4.01
CA ARG A 113 -25.41 -1.79 4.68
C ARG A 113 -24.78 -2.81 3.73
N LYS A 114 -24.96 -2.65 2.42
CA LYS A 114 -24.35 -3.50 1.40
C LYS A 114 -22.89 -3.15 1.09
N LEU A 115 -22.39 -2.05 1.63
CA LEU A 115 -21.04 -1.56 1.40
C LEU A 115 -20.27 -1.45 2.72
N TRP A 116 -19.09 -2.01 2.75
CA TRP A 116 -18.11 -1.73 3.79
C TRP A 116 -17.39 -0.42 3.46
N LEU A 117 -17.27 0.46 4.46
CA LEU A 117 -16.56 1.71 4.34
C LEU A 117 -15.44 1.80 5.37
N THR A 118 -14.25 2.13 4.88
CA THR A 118 -13.13 2.56 5.69
C THR A 118 -12.86 4.03 5.45
N SER A 119 -12.70 4.82 6.51
CA SER A 119 -12.07 6.13 6.42
C SER A 119 -10.92 6.25 7.41
N LYS A 120 -10.10 7.29 7.26
CA LYS A 120 -8.85 7.47 7.99
C LYS A 120 -8.62 8.94 8.31
N SER A 121 -8.03 9.19 9.48
CA SER A 121 -7.55 10.52 9.88
C SER A 121 -6.03 10.56 9.96
N GLY A 122 -5.45 11.63 9.44
CA GLY A 122 -4.03 11.97 9.56
C GLY A 122 -3.65 12.69 10.86
N ASP A 123 -4.60 13.02 11.72
CA ASP A 123 -4.32 13.67 12.99
C ASP A 123 -3.48 12.77 13.91
N ARG A 124 -2.72 13.38 14.80
CA ARG A 124 -1.86 12.69 15.76
C ARG A 124 -2.34 12.80 17.19
N ALA A 125 -3.28 13.68 17.46
CA ALA A 125 -3.90 13.85 18.78
C ALA A 125 -5.22 13.07 18.86
N VAL A 126 -5.49 12.46 20.02
CA VAL A 126 -6.75 11.73 20.28
C VAL A 126 -7.97 12.59 19.97
N ARG A 127 -7.97 13.85 20.43
CA ARG A 127 -9.10 14.77 20.19
C ARG A 127 -9.32 15.07 18.71
N GLY A 128 -8.25 15.23 17.93
CA GLY A 128 -8.35 15.43 16.48
C GLY A 128 -8.91 14.20 15.78
N LEU A 129 -8.42 13.00 16.14
CA LEU A 129 -8.96 11.74 15.61
C LEU A 129 -10.46 11.57 15.91
N GLU A 130 -10.93 11.98 17.11
CA GLU A 130 -12.36 11.94 17.48
C GLU A 130 -13.19 12.98 16.72
N SER A 131 -12.65 14.16 16.43
CA SER A 131 -13.30 15.16 15.58
C SER A 131 -13.36 14.74 14.12
N ASP A 132 -12.30 14.16 13.63
CA ASP A 132 -12.14 13.77 12.22
C ASP A 132 -13.07 12.62 11.82
N ILE A 133 -13.41 11.71 12.72
CA ILE A 133 -14.41 10.68 12.40
C ILE A 133 -15.80 11.32 12.26
N ASP A 134 -16.15 12.35 13.05
CA ASP A 134 -17.42 13.05 12.92
C ASP A 134 -17.51 13.79 11.58
N GLU A 135 -16.42 14.43 11.15
CA GLU A 135 -16.32 15.03 9.82
C GLU A 135 -16.48 13.98 8.71
N ALA A 136 -15.76 12.85 8.82
CA ALA A 136 -15.86 11.76 7.84
C ALA A 136 -17.29 11.19 7.73
N LEU A 137 -17.98 10.98 8.85
CA LEU A 137 -19.37 10.52 8.87
C LEU A 137 -20.32 11.53 8.20
N SER A 138 -20.13 12.81 8.50
CA SER A 138 -20.90 13.90 7.89
C SER A 138 -20.70 13.97 6.37
N GLU A 139 -19.46 13.94 5.88
CA GLU A 139 -19.12 13.99 4.46
C GLU A 139 -19.62 12.76 3.70
N LEU A 140 -19.51 11.56 4.31
CA LEU A 140 -19.97 10.30 3.74
C LEU A 140 -21.49 10.09 3.88
N LYS A 141 -22.19 10.98 4.61
CA LYS A 141 -23.64 10.90 4.89
C LYS A 141 -24.04 9.54 5.46
N THR A 142 -23.32 9.09 6.47
CA THR A 142 -23.53 7.80 7.14
C THR A 142 -23.36 7.91 8.64
N ASP A 143 -24.02 7.03 9.40
CA ASP A 143 -23.96 7.03 10.86
C ASP A 143 -22.76 6.24 11.39
N TYR A 144 -22.12 5.41 10.56
CA TYR A 144 -21.00 4.57 10.98
C TYR A 144 -20.02 4.27 9.84
N LEU A 145 -18.79 3.97 10.23
CA LEU A 145 -17.77 3.33 9.40
C LEU A 145 -17.67 1.85 9.78
N ASP A 146 -17.32 1.00 8.83
CA ASP A 146 -16.98 -0.39 9.14
C ASP A 146 -15.60 -0.48 9.77
N VAL A 147 -14.64 0.30 9.28
CA VAL A 147 -13.30 0.42 9.88
C VAL A 147 -12.87 1.89 9.92
N TYR A 148 -12.32 2.33 11.05
CA TYR A 148 -11.67 3.63 11.17
C TYR A 148 -10.19 3.46 11.47
N PHE A 149 -9.33 4.12 10.70
CA PHE A 149 -7.88 4.02 10.85
C PHE A 149 -7.22 5.33 11.26
N MET A 150 -6.28 5.25 12.19
CA MET A 150 -5.19 6.22 12.31
C MET A 150 -4.33 6.11 11.06
N HIS A 151 -4.22 7.20 10.27
CA HIS A 151 -3.67 7.17 8.92
C HIS A 151 -2.16 7.33 8.89
N GLY A 152 -1.45 6.32 8.36
CA GLY A 152 -0.02 6.41 8.10
C GLY A 152 0.82 6.67 9.35
N ILE A 153 0.51 5.98 10.45
CA ILE A 153 1.27 6.18 11.69
C ILE A 153 2.72 5.75 11.54
N ARG A 154 3.61 6.44 12.26
CA ARG A 154 5.05 6.16 12.38
C ARG A 154 5.44 5.97 13.82
N ASP A 155 4.75 6.67 14.72
CA ASP A 155 5.10 6.76 16.12
C ASP A 155 4.46 5.61 16.89
N LEU A 156 5.28 4.87 17.62
CA LEU A 156 4.81 3.78 18.47
C LEU A 156 3.89 4.30 19.58
N ASP A 157 4.05 5.55 20.00
CA ASP A 157 3.24 6.19 21.03
C ASP A 157 1.75 6.29 20.66
N MET A 158 1.42 6.27 19.36
CA MET A 158 0.04 6.16 18.90
C MET A 158 -0.62 4.79 19.18
N LEU A 159 0.11 3.87 19.78
CA LEU A 159 -0.41 2.59 20.30
C LEU A 159 -0.40 2.56 21.84
N GLU A 160 -0.29 3.72 22.50
CA GLU A 160 -0.43 3.84 23.95
C GLU A 160 -1.91 3.78 24.38
N PRO A 161 -2.19 3.49 25.67
CA PRO A 161 -3.55 3.24 26.17
C PRO A 161 -4.58 4.33 25.85
N GLU A 162 -4.18 5.57 25.67
CA GLU A 162 -5.11 6.67 25.36
C GLU A 162 -5.75 6.52 23.99
N TYR A 163 -4.95 6.12 22.95
CA TYR A 163 -5.44 5.89 21.60
C TYR A 163 -6.30 4.62 21.54
N LEU A 164 -5.90 3.57 22.25
CA LEU A 164 -6.65 2.32 22.30
C LEU A 164 -8.01 2.54 22.97
N ARG A 165 -8.05 3.28 24.10
CA ARG A 165 -9.30 3.67 24.75
C ARG A 165 -10.18 4.57 23.88
N MET A 166 -9.58 5.44 23.05
CA MET A 166 -10.32 6.22 22.05
C MET A 166 -10.99 5.28 21.04
N GLY A 167 -10.27 4.34 20.49
CA GLY A 167 -10.84 3.34 19.57
C GLY A 167 -12.02 2.58 20.20
N GLU A 168 -11.90 2.14 21.47
CA GLU A 168 -12.98 1.49 22.18
C GLU A 168 -14.19 2.41 22.38
N ARG A 169 -13.98 3.71 22.70
CA ARG A 169 -15.09 4.68 22.79
C ARG A 169 -15.81 4.83 21.45
N LEU A 170 -15.07 4.94 20.33
CA LEU A 170 -15.65 5.08 19.01
C LEU A 170 -16.48 3.83 18.61
N LYS A 171 -16.01 2.65 18.97
CA LYS A 171 -16.79 1.40 18.79
C LYS A 171 -18.02 1.39 19.66
N LYS A 172 -17.90 1.73 20.94
CA LYS A 172 -19.02 1.76 21.90
C LYS A 172 -20.11 2.76 21.53
N THR A 173 -19.73 3.89 20.93
CA THR A 173 -20.71 4.90 20.45
C THR A 173 -21.30 4.57 19.09
N GLY A 174 -20.88 3.47 18.47
CA GLY A 174 -21.37 3.03 17.15
C GLY A 174 -20.82 3.81 15.95
N LYS A 175 -19.88 4.74 16.16
CA LYS A 175 -19.29 5.53 15.07
C LYS A 175 -18.41 4.67 14.15
N THR A 176 -17.82 3.61 14.67
CA THR A 176 -17.13 2.60 13.87
C THR A 176 -17.36 1.21 14.43
N ARG A 177 -17.34 0.19 13.55
CA ARG A 177 -17.44 -1.21 13.99
C ARG A 177 -16.08 -1.73 14.44
N PHE A 178 -15.02 -1.36 13.72
CA PHE A 178 -13.64 -1.81 13.97
C PHE A 178 -12.68 -0.62 13.92
N PHE A 179 -11.59 -0.74 14.68
CA PHE A 179 -10.57 0.30 14.82
C PHE A 179 -9.17 -0.25 14.56
N GLY A 180 -8.30 0.59 14.02
CA GLY A 180 -6.92 0.20 13.78
C GLY A 180 -6.07 1.31 13.20
N PHE A 181 -5.06 0.94 12.42
CA PHE A 181 -4.17 1.92 11.78
C PHE A 181 -3.69 1.49 10.41
N SER A 182 -3.16 2.46 9.66
CA SER A 182 -2.39 2.18 8.45
C SER A 182 -0.92 2.60 8.61
N CYS A 183 -0.01 1.89 7.94
CA CYS A 183 1.41 2.17 7.95
C CYS A 183 2.04 1.97 6.57
N HIS A 184 2.73 3.01 6.05
CA HIS A 184 3.50 2.95 4.80
C HIS A 184 5.00 2.75 5.01
N ASN A 185 5.48 2.95 6.24
CA ASN A 185 6.86 3.19 6.56
C ASN A 185 7.65 1.90 6.82
N GLY A 186 8.97 2.02 6.87
CA GLY A 186 9.86 0.89 7.10
C GLY A 186 9.87 0.37 8.53
N ASN A 187 9.30 1.11 9.49
CA ASN A 187 9.13 0.66 10.88
C ASN A 187 7.86 -0.16 11.10
N VAL A 188 7.30 -0.72 10.02
CA VAL A 188 6.09 -1.57 10.10
C VAL A 188 6.28 -2.75 11.05
N VAL A 189 7.48 -3.34 11.11
CA VAL A 189 7.79 -4.48 11.98
C VAL A 189 7.59 -4.12 13.46
N GLU A 190 8.12 -2.97 13.88
CA GLU A 190 7.99 -2.48 15.27
C GLU A 190 6.53 -2.19 15.62
N LEU A 191 5.80 -1.54 14.70
CA LEU A 191 4.37 -1.24 14.88
C LEU A 191 3.53 -2.52 14.98
N LEU A 192 3.77 -3.51 14.12
CA LEU A 192 3.08 -4.81 14.17
C LEU A 192 3.38 -5.54 15.48
N ASN A 193 4.65 -5.60 15.88
CA ASN A 193 5.05 -6.25 17.13
C ASN A 193 4.45 -5.58 18.37
N LYS A 194 4.32 -4.25 18.38
CA LYS A 194 3.64 -3.54 19.47
C LYS A 194 2.13 -3.80 19.43
N ALA A 195 1.50 -3.69 18.27
CA ALA A 195 0.06 -3.93 18.11
C ALA A 195 -0.35 -5.34 18.58
N ALA A 196 0.45 -6.36 18.24
CA ALA A 196 0.19 -7.74 18.66
C ALA A 196 0.20 -7.93 20.21
N LYS A 197 0.82 -6.99 20.96
CA LYS A 197 0.98 -7.07 22.42
C LYS A 197 -0.04 -6.23 23.18
N VAL A 198 -0.47 -5.07 22.62
CA VAL A 198 -1.25 -4.09 23.38
C VAL A 198 -2.75 -4.37 23.36
N GLY A 199 -3.27 -5.11 22.37
CA GLY A 199 -4.71 -5.28 22.15
C GLY A 199 -5.40 -4.03 21.64
N GLY A 200 -6.74 -4.07 21.48
CA GLY A 200 -7.55 -2.92 21.06
C GLY A 200 -7.41 -2.49 19.59
N ILE A 201 -6.62 -3.21 18.80
CA ILE A 201 -6.47 -3.03 17.35
C ILE A 201 -7.15 -4.21 16.65
N ASP A 202 -8.19 -3.91 15.86
CA ASP A 202 -8.96 -4.93 15.14
C ASP A 202 -8.38 -5.22 13.75
N ALA A 203 -7.81 -4.21 13.08
CA ALA A 203 -7.24 -4.35 11.74
C ALA A 203 -6.03 -3.45 11.50
N ILE A 204 -5.11 -3.88 10.63
CA ILE A 204 -3.93 -3.11 10.23
C ILE A 204 -3.80 -3.13 8.70
N LEU A 205 -3.73 -1.95 8.09
CA LEU A 205 -3.47 -1.77 6.66
C LEU A 205 -2.00 -1.37 6.47
N PHE A 206 -1.19 -2.25 5.90
CA PHE A 206 0.25 -2.03 5.79
C PHE A 206 0.81 -2.35 4.40
N ARG A 207 2.02 -1.83 4.12
CA ARG A 207 2.73 -2.13 2.87
C ARG A 207 3.16 -3.58 2.85
N TYR A 208 2.57 -4.37 1.92
CA TYR A 208 2.95 -5.75 1.69
C TYR A 208 2.82 -6.13 0.21
N ASN A 209 3.86 -6.74 -0.35
CA ASN A 209 3.92 -7.13 -1.76
C ASN A 209 5.01 -8.19 -1.98
N PHE A 210 5.12 -8.70 -3.20
CA PHE A 210 6.06 -9.76 -3.59
C PHE A 210 7.53 -9.47 -3.23
N ARG A 211 7.95 -8.20 -3.12
CA ARG A 211 9.31 -7.81 -2.73
C ARG A 211 9.63 -8.08 -1.25
N ARG A 212 8.61 -8.20 -0.42
CA ARG A 212 8.72 -8.40 1.04
C ARG A 212 8.39 -9.83 1.46
N TYR A 213 8.12 -10.71 0.51
CA TYR A 213 7.68 -12.07 0.81
C TYR A 213 8.72 -12.88 1.61
N GLY A 214 10.00 -12.72 1.32
CA GLY A 214 11.12 -13.37 2.03
C GLY A 214 11.64 -12.63 3.27
N ASP A 215 11.02 -11.51 3.67
CA ASP A 215 11.45 -10.73 4.83
C ASP A 215 11.06 -11.44 6.12
N ARG A 216 12.06 -12.05 6.77
CA ARG A 216 11.86 -12.88 7.96
C ARG A 216 11.25 -12.11 9.12
N GLU A 217 11.74 -10.90 9.41
CA GLU A 217 11.27 -10.10 10.55
C GLU A 217 9.83 -9.63 10.34
N LEU A 218 9.51 -9.21 9.13
CA LEU A 218 8.14 -8.84 8.76
C LEU A 218 7.20 -10.06 8.87
N ASN A 219 7.61 -11.22 8.40
CA ASN A 219 6.81 -12.43 8.50
C ASN A 219 6.53 -12.85 9.94
N LEU A 220 7.52 -12.75 10.83
CA LEU A 220 7.34 -13.01 12.27
C LEU A 220 6.37 -12.01 12.92
N ALA A 221 6.44 -10.74 12.53
CA ALA A 221 5.53 -9.71 13.03
C ALA A 221 4.09 -9.91 12.51
N ILE A 222 3.92 -10.30 11.23
CA ILE A 222 2.61 -10.68 10.67
C ILE A 222 2.04 -11.89 11.42
N ASP A 223 2.85 -12.92 11.70
CA ASP A 223 2.44 -14.08 12.49
C ASP A 223 1.98 -13.69 13.90
N ALA A 224 2.69 -12.77 14.55
CA ALA A 224 2.32 -12.29 15.87
C ALA A 224 0.94 -11.58 15.84
N CYS A 225 0.71 -10.70 14.87
CA CYS A 225 -0.56 -10.02 14.68
C CYS A 225 -1.69 -11.01 14.35
N HIS A 226 -1.44 -11.95 13.44
CA HIS A 226 -2.42 -12.97 13.07
C HIS A 226 -2.80 -13.86 14.26
N LYS A 227 -1.83 -14.28 15.10
CA LYS A 227 -2.07 -15.01 16.34
C LYS A 227 -2.83 -14.17 17.38
N ALA A 228 -2.60 -12.87 17.43
CA ALA A 228 -3.35 -11.94 18.26
C ALA A 228 -4.77 -11.67 17.73
N GLY A 229 -5.14 -12.23 16.58
CA GLY A 229 -6.45 -12.09 15.99
C GLY A 229 -6.68 -10.80 15.21
N ILE A 230 -5.63 -10.05 14.89
CA ILE A 230 -5.72 -8.79 14.15
C ILE A 230 -5.94 -9.09 12.65
N GLY A 231 -6.89 -8.41 12.03
CA GLY A 231 -7.13 -8.48 10.59
C GLY A 231 -6.02 -7.79 9.80
N MET A 232 -5.30 -8.55 8.96
CA MET A 232 -4.18 -8.02 8.19
C MET A 232 -4.62 -7.63 6.79
N LEU A 233 -4.38 -6.37 6.40
CA LEU A 233 -4.77 -5.80 5.10
C LEU A 233 -3.53 -5.30 4.37
N ALA A 234 -3.42 -5.63 3.08
CA ALA A 234 -2.26 -5.25 2.29
C ALA A 234 -2.53 -4.03 1.40
N MET A 235 -1.61 -3.07 1.40
CA MET A 235 -1.53 -1.99 0.42
C MET A 235 -0.17 -1.97 -0.30
N LYS A 236 -0.07 -1.18 -1.38
CA LYS A 236 1.14 -1.08 -2.22
C LYS A 236 1.57 -2.44 -2.79
N THR A 237 0.59 -3.27 -3.09
CA THR A 237 0.76 -4.66 -3.53
C THR A 237 1.45 -4.79 -4.87
N MET A 238 1.38 -3.76 -5.72
CA MET A 238 2.07 -3.74 -7.01
C MET A 238 3.60 -3.66 -6.88
N GLY A 239 4.13 -3.21 -5.73
CA GLY A 239 5.57 -3.05 -5.52
C GLY A 239 6.23 -2.25 -6.65
N SER A 240 5.57 -1.16 -7.09
CA SER A 240 5.86 -0.45 -8.32
C SER A 240 7.26 0.14 -8.36
N VAL A 241 7.81 0.15 -9.55
CA VAL A 241 9.07 0.81 -9.95
C VAL A 241 8.78 1.56 -11.25
N PRO A 242 9.67 2.43 -11.75
CA PRO A 242 9.48 3.07 -13.06
C PRO A 242 9.08 2.06 -14.15
N ALA A 243 8.19 2.44 -15.04
CA ALA A 243 7.56 1.52 -15.99
C ALA A 243 8.55 0.82 -16.94
N ASP A 244 9.63 1.51 -17.31
CA ASP A 244 10.73 0.95 -18.09
C ASP A 244 11.55 -0.09 -17.31
N MET A 245 11.57 0.01 -15.99
CA MET A 245 12.23 -0.95 -15.11
C MET A 245 11.38 -2.23 -14.90
N GLU A 246 10.07 -2.15 -14.99
CA GLU A 246 9.22 -3.35 -14.91
C GLU A 246 9.45 -4.30 -16.10
N GLN A 247 9.91 -3.78 -17.24
CA GLN A 247 10.22 -4.55 -18.44
C GLN A 247 11.58 -5.29 -18.41
N VAL A 248 12.37 -5.14 -17.33
CA VAL A 248 13.67 -5.81 -17.17
C VAL A 248 13.52 -7.34 -17.07
N VAL A 249 12.36 -7.81 -16.69
CA VAL A 249 11.94 -9.21 -16.74
C VAL A 249 10.79 -9.31 -17.75
N ASP A 250 11.00 -10.10 -18.80
CA ASP A 250 9.93 -10.50 -19.71
C ASP A 250 9.07 -11.56 -19.01
N PHE A 251 8.05 -11.10 -18.29
CA PHE A 251 7.19 -11.97 -17.48
C PHE A 251 6.33 -12.85 -18.38
N GLN A 252 6.52 -14.17 -18.27
CA GLN A 252 5.79 -15.19 -19.02
C GLN A 252 4.85 -15.96 -18.10
N SER A 253 3.59 -16.03 -18.47
CA SER A 253 2.55 -16.81 -17.81
C SER A 253 1.45 -17.15 -18.83
N GLU A 254 0.89 -18.33 -18.72
CA GLU A 254 -0.31 -18.72 -19.47
C GLU A 254 -1.60 -18.17 -18.86
N ASP A 255 -1.59 -17.87 -17.54
CA ASP A 255 -2.78 -17.56 -16.76
C ASP A 255 -2.87 -16.11 -16.32
N PHE A 256 -1.73 -15.42 -16.15
CA PHE A 256 -1.70 -14.12 -15.46
C PHE A 256 -0.86 -13.09 -16.21
N THR A 257 -1.35 -11.85 -16.22
CA THR A 257 -0.49 -10.69 -16.48
C THR A 257 0.46 -10.47 -15.31
N LEU A 258 1.55 -9.71 -15.51
CA LEU A 258 2.46 -9.34 -14.42
C LEU A 258 1.70 -8.67 -13.25
N GLY A 259 0.73 -7.78 -13.53
CA GLY A 259 -0.09 -7.13 -12.51
C GLY A 259 -0.92 -8.14 -11.71
N GLN A 260 -1.55 -9.09 -12.39
CA GLN A 260 -2.32 -10.16 -11.74
C GLN A 260 -1.42 -11.08 -10.91
N ALA A 261 -0.24 -11.43 -11.41
CA ALA A 261 0.72 -12.25 -10.66
C ALA A 261 1.20 -11.56 -9.37
N LYS A 262 1.42 -10.24 -9.39
CA LYS A 262 1.73 -9.45 -8.18
C LYS A 262 0.60 -9.51 -7.14
N LEU A 263 -0.66 -9.43 -7.53
CA LEU A 263 -1.80 -9.59 -6.62
C LEU A 263 -1.88 -11.03 -6.10
N LYS A 264 -1.76 -12.02 -6.99
CA LYS A 264 -1.78 -13.45 -6.62
C LYS A 264 -0.70 -13.79 -5.59
N SER A 265 0.49 -13.18 -5.67
CA SER A 265 1.57 -13.38 -4.70
C SER A 265 1.17 -12.92 -3.28
N VAL A 266 0.38 -11.86 -3.15
CA VAL A 266 -0.11 -11.39 -1.85
C VAL A 266 -1.25 -12.26 -1.34
N TRP A 267 -2.18 -12.67 -2.21
CA TRP A 267 -3.26 -13.57 -1.82
C TRP A 267 -2.78 -15.00 -1.48
N ALA A 268 -1.58 -15.40 -1.91
CA ALA A 268 -0.97 -16.65 -1.49
C ALA A 268 -0.65 -16.68 0.02
N ASP A 269 -0.54 -15.52 0.65
CA ASP A 269 -0.43 -15.41 2.11
C ASP A 269 -1.83 -15.38 2.74
N GLU A 270 -2.23 -16.49 3.36
CA GLU A 270 -3.58 -16.64 3.95
C GLU A 270 -3.80 -15.74 5.18
N ARG A 271 -2.73 -15.21 5.78
CA ARG A 271 -2.82 -14.26 6.90
C ARG A 271 -3.35 -12.89 6.45
N ILE A 272 -3.28 -12.59 5.13
CA ILE A 272 -3.78 -11.34 4.57
C ILE A 272 -5.27 -11.49 4.23
N ALA A 273 -6.12 -10.79 4.95
CA ALA A 273 -7.58 -10.87 4.77
C ALA A 273 -8.04 -10.20 3.47
N SER A 274 -7.45 -9.05 3.11
CA SER A 274 -7.84 -8.32 1.90
C SER A 274 -6.71 -7.45 1.36
N ILE A 275 -6.79 -7.13 0.07
CA ILE A 275 -5.90 -6.20 -0.63
C ILE A 275 -6.69 -4.94 -0.97
N VAL A 276 -6.16 -3.74 -0.59
CA VAL A 276 -6.63 -2.48 -1.16
C VAL A 276 -5.96 -2.26 -2.52
N SER A 277 -6.76 -2.12 -3.55
CA SER A 277 -6.28 -1.80 -4.88
C SER A 277 -6.92 -0.53 -5.42
N GLU A 278 -6.09 0.40 -5.84
CA GLU A 278 -6.50 1.59 -6.55
C GLU A 278 -6.74 1.22 -8.02
N MET A 279 -7.99 1.03 -8.37
CA MET A 279 -8.41 0.70 -9.73
C MET A 279 -9.00 1.96 -10.37
N ASP A 280 -8.22 2.65 -11.20
CA ASP A 280 -8.60 3.93 -11.81
C ASP A 280 -9.36 3.78 -13.14
N SER A 281 -9.54 2.56 -13.60
CA SER A 281 -10.23 2.25 -14.85
C SER A 281 -11.03 0.96 -14.78
N VAL A 282 -12.09 0.89 -15.57
CA VAL A 282 -12.90 -0.33 -15.72
C VAL A 282 -12.07 -1.52 -16.21
N ARG A 283 -10.99 -1.26 -16.97
CA ARG A 283 -10.05 -2.29 -17.40
C ARG A 283 -9.34 -2.91 -16.19
N LEU A 284 -8.74 -2.09 -15.33
CA LEU A 284 -8.08 -2.56 -14.11
C LEU A 284 -9.05 -3.27 -13.14
N VAL A 285 -10.29 -2.76 -13.03
CA VAL A 285 -11.34 -3.47 -12.26
C VAL A 285 -11.54 -4.89 -12.77
N ARG A 286 -11.68 -5.07 -14.09
CA ARG A 286 -11.85 -6.40 -14.69
C ARG A 286 -10.65 -7.30 -14.48
N GLU A 287 -9.44 -6.79 -14.69
CA GLU A 287 -8.18 -7.52 -14.53
C GLU A 287 -7.99 -8.00 -13.09
N ASN A 288 -8.19 -7.11 -12.10
CA ASN A 288 -8.01 -7.45 -10.70
C ASN A 288 -9.07 -8.42 -10.19
N ILE A 289 -10.33 -8.27 -10.64
CA ILE A 289 -11.42 -9.20 -10.31
C ILE A 289 -11.16 -10.58 -10.94
N ALA A 290 -10.68 -10.63 -12.17
CA ALA A 290 -10.33 -11.90 -12.81
C ALA A 290 -9.24 -12.64 -12.01
N ALA A 291 -8.19 -11.92 -11.57
CA ALA A 291 -7.17 -12.50 -10.71
C ALA A 291 -7.72 -12.95 -9.34
N ALA A 292 -8.60 -12.13 -8.71
CA ALA A 292 -9.21 -12.46 -7.42
C ALA A 292 -10.10 -13.72 -7.48
N LYS A 293 -10.84 -13.90 -8.58
CA LYS A 293 -11.74 -15.03 -8.80
C LYS A 293 -11.06 -16.27 -9.37
N SER A 294 -9.82 -16.16 -9.84
CA SER A 294 -9.06 -17.31 -10.32
C SER A 294 -8.62 -18.18 -9.16
N GLU A 295 -8.95 -19.46 -9.19
CA GLU A 295 -8.50 -20.45 -8.21
C GLU A 295 -7.06 -20.92 -8.47
N LYS A 296 -6.50 -20.65 -9.66
CA LYS A 296 -5.14 -21.04 -9.98
C LYS A 296 -4.13 -20.31 -9.10
N PRO A 297 -3.22 -21.01 -8.41
CA PRO A 297 -2.09 -20.41 -7.71
C PRO A 297 -1.04 -19.95 -8.71
N LEU A 298 -0.08 -19.13 -8.26
CA LEU A 298 1.15 -18.92 -9.03
C LEU A 298 1.95 -20.21 -9.14
N THR A 299 2.48 -20.46 -10.30
CA THR A 299 3.48 -21.51 -10.50
C THR A 299 4.82 -21.11 -9.87
N VAL A 300 5.69 -22.09 -9.61
CA VAL A 300 7.06 -21.84 -9.13
C VAL A 300 7.82 -20.93 -10.10
N GLY A 301 7.63 -21.12 -11.42
CA GLY A 301 8.27 -20.31 -12.46
C GLY A 301 7.85 -18.84 -12.39
N GLU A 302 6.55 -18.56 -12.24
CA GLU A 302 6.02 -17.19 -12.08
C GLU A 302 6.52 -16.51 -10.80
N ALA A 303 6.54 -17.26 -9.69
CA ALA A 303 7.08 -16.75 -8.43
C ALA A 303 8.59 -16.42 -8.54
N HIS A 304 9.37 -17.24 -9.24
CA HIS A 304 10.79 -16.97 -9.54
C HIS A 304 10.97 -15.71 -10.39
N GLN A 305 10.11 -15.50 -11.39
CA GLN A 305 10.14 -14.27 -12.21
C GLN A 305 9.84 -13.02 -11.37
N LEU A 306 8.88 -13.07 -10.44
CA LEU A 306 8.61 -11.97 -9.50
C LEU A 306 9.81 -11.71 -8.58
N ASN A 307 10.44 -12.76 -8.05
CA ASN A 307 11.64 -12.63 -7.21
C ASN A 307 12.81 -12.01 -8.01
N ARG A 308 12.98 -12.41 -9.26
CA ARG A 308 13.98 -11.83 -10.16
C ARG A 308 13.69 -10.35 -10.43
N LEU A 309 12.43 -10.00 -10.68
CA LEU A 309 12.02 -8.60 -10.85
C LEU A 309 12.33 -7.80 -9.57
N ALA A 310 12.02 -8.34 -8.40
CA ALA A 310 12.32 -7.69 -7.13
C ALA A 310 13.82 -7.41 -6.96
N ALA A 311 14.67 -8.41 -7.21
CA ALA A 311 16.13 -8.29 -7.09
C ALA A 311 16.72 -7.28 -8.07
N LEU A 312 16.36 -7.37 -9.37
CA LEU A 312 16.90 -6.50 -10.41
C LEU A 312 16.47 -5.04 -10.30
N THR A 313 15.38 -4.77 -9.58
CA THR A 313 14.81 -3.42 -9.45
C THR A 313 14.80 -2.91 -8.02
N ALA A 314 15.52 -3.52 -7.09
CA ALA A 314 15.55 -3.14 -5.68
C ALA A 314 15.95 -1.67 -5.49
N GLN A 315 16.95 -1.20 -6.20
CA GLN A 315 17.47 0.17 -6.17
C GLN A 315 16.47 1.25 -6.63
N TYR A 316 15.34 0.88 -7.23
CA TYR A 316 14.27 1.80 -7.62
C TYR A 316 13.06 1.72 -6.69
N SER A 317 13.08 0.83 -5.70
CA SER A 317 11.93 0.56 -4.83
C SER A 317 12.21 0.93 -3.37
N CYS A 318 12.03 2.21 -3.04
CA CYS A 318 12.13 2.66 -1.65
C CYS A 318 11.11 1.94 -0.77
N GLN A 319 11.56 1.31 0.31
CA GLN A 319 10.71 0.60 1.27
C GLN A 319 10.27 1.48 2.46
N GLY A 320 10.67 2.76 2.48
CA GLY A 320 10.25 3.74 3.50
C GLY A 320 10.97 3.60 4.85
N CYS A 321 12.10 2.88 4.93
CA CYS A 321 12.88 2.70 6.15
C CYS A 321 13.71 3.96 6.52
N SER A 322 13.01 5.10 6.69
CA SER A 322 13.61 6.40 6.99
C SER A 322 14.53 6.39 8.22
N HIS A 323 14.19 5.59 9.23
CA HIS A 323 15.00 5.42 10.44
C HIS A 323 16.44 4.92 10.15
N LEU A 324 16.71 4.34 8.99
CA LEU A 324 18.05 3.96 8.57
C LEU A 324 18.75 5.08 7.81
N CYS A 325 18.21 5.48 6.66
CA CYS A 325 18.85 6.43 5.76
C CYS A 325 18.79 7.88 6.27
N GLU A 326 17.66 8.34 6.82
CA GLU A 326 17.54 9.70 7.35
C GLU A 326 18.36 9.88 8.63
N ARG A 327 18.43 8.84 9.49
CA ARG A 327 19.36 8.85 10.64
C ARG A 327 20.81 8.89 10.20
N ALA A 328 21.21 8.09 9.21
CA ALA A 328 22.58 8.07 8.71
C ALA A 328 22.99 9.38 8.05
N ALA A 329 22.06 10.12 7.47
CA ALA A 329 22.29 11.47 6.95
C ALA A 329 22.74 12.45 8.04
N GLY A 330 22.32 12.26 9.29
CA GLY A 330 22.65 13.15 10.41
C GLY A 330 22.13 14.58 10.26
N GLN A 331 21.22 14.81 9.32
CA GLN A 331 20.58 16.08 8.99
C GLN A 331 19.08 15.85 8.79
N SER A 332 18.26 16.90 9.01
CA SER A 332 16.83 16.83 8.70
C SER A 332 16.66 16.80 7.18
N VAL A 333 16.26 15.65 6.65
CA VAL A 333 16.01 15.45 5.22
C VAL A 333 14.92 14.39 5.02
N ALA A 334 13.88 14.73 4.25
CA ALA A 334 12.71 13.86 4.01
C ALA A 334 12.98 12.88 2.85
N ILE A 335 13.91 11.95 3.01
CA ILE A 335 14.33 11.01 1.96
C ILE A 335 13.19 10.08 1.57
N ALA A 336 12.58 9.41 2.55
CA ALA A 336 11.55 8.41 2.29
C ALA A 336 10.30 9.02 1.63
N ASP A 337 9.90 10.21 2.05
CA ASP A 337 8.76 10.92 1.48
C ASP A 337 9.06 11.42 0.06
N SER A 338 10.24 12.01 -0.17
CA SER A 338 10.68 12.45 -1.51
C SER A 338 10.70 11.30 -2.51
N LEU A 339 11.27 10.15 -2.15
CA LEU A 339 11.33 8.97 -3.01
C LEU A 339 9.95 8.35 -3.22
N ARG A 340 9.05 8.42 -2.24
CA ARG A 340 7.67 7.99 -2.39
C ARG A 340 6.90 8.87 -3.37
N PHE A 341 7.08 10.19 -3.31
CA PHE A 341 6.42 11.11 -4.23
C PHE A 341 7.00 10.99 -5.65
N LEU A 342 8.31 10.77 -5.77
CA LEU A 342 8.93 10.45 -7.04
C LEU A 342 8.32 9.18 -7.67
N MET A 343 8.10 8.12 -6.87
CA MET A 343 7.41 6.91 -7.31
C MET A 343 5.97 7.21 -7.79
N TYR A 344 5.24 8.13 -7.16
CA TYR A 344 3.90 8.50 -7.63
C TYR A 344 3.93 9.15 -9.00
N SER A 345 4.96 9.92 -9.31
CA SER A 345 5.18 10.50 -10.64
C SER A 345 5.57 9.43 -11.66
N GLU A 346 6.62 8.67 -11.38
CA GLU A 346 7.25 7.76 -12.33
C GLU A 346 6.49 6.46 -12.56
N SER A 347 5.92 5.90 -11.47
CA SER A 347 5.32 4.57 -11.51
C SER A 347 3.79 4.59 -11.56
N TYR A 348 3.15 5.63 -11.00
CA TYR A 348 1.69 5.75 -11.00
C TYR A 348 1.17 6.74 -12.04
N GLY A 349 2.08 7.45 -12.75
CA GLY A 349 1.70 8.44 -13.75
C GLY A 349 0.94 9.64 -13.18
N ARG A 350 1.25 10.06 -11.94
CA ARG A 350 0.57 11.14 -11.23
C ARG A 350 1.50 12.31 -10.88
N PRO A 351 2.12 12.95 -11.88
CA PRO A 351 3.13 13.99 -11.64
C PRO A 351 2.56 15.18 -10.84
N GLU A 352 1.36 15.64 -11.16
CA GLU A 352 0.74 16.78 -10.48
C GLU A 352 0.41 16.50 -9.00
N HIS A 353 -0.02 15.27 -8.69
CA HIS A 353 -0.23 14.85 -7.30
C HIS A 353 1.10 14.76 -6.56
N ALA A 354 2.11 14.16 -7.19
CA ALA A 354 3.45 14.02 -6.63
C ALA A 354 4.10 15.38 -6.34
N LYS A 355 3.98 16.35 -7.28
CA LYS A 355 4.46 17.74 -7.10
C LYS A 355 3.83 18.40 -5.87
N ARG A 356 2.52 18.37 -5.75
CA ARG A 356 1.84 18.99 -4.59
C ARG A 356 2.33 18.41 -3.26
N LEU A 357 2.49 17.09 -3.18
CA LEU A 357 3.00 16.44 -1.98
C LEU A 357 4.46 16.79 -1.69
N TYR A 358 5.29 16.84 -2.73
CA TYR A 358 6.70 17.20 -2.58
C TYR A 358 6.86 18.67 -2.17
N GLN A 359 6.06 19.56 -2.74
CA GLN A 359 6.06 20.99 -2.40
C GLN A 359 5.55 21.27 -0.98
N ALA A 360 4.83 20.34 -0.36
CA ALA A 360 4.44 20.40 1.04
C ALA A 360 5.59 20.02 2.00
N ILE A 361 6.67 19.38 1.54
CA ILE A 361 7.87 19.17 2.33
C ILE A 361 8.53 20.53 2.60
N PRO A 362 8.96 20.85 3.83
CA PRO A 362 9.75 22.04 4.10
C PRO A 362 10.99 22.13 3.19
N VAL A 363 11.27 23.29 2.62
CA VAL A 363 12.38 23.47 1.67
C VAL A 363 13.71 23.00 2.27
N ALA A 364 13.94 23.25 3.56
CA ALA A 364 15.14 22.83 4.27
C ALA A 364 15.30 21.30 4.37
N GLU A 365 14.22 20.54 4.17
CA GLU A 365 14.22 19.07 4.27
C GLU A 365 14.22 18.37 2.91
N ARG A 366 14.20 19.12 1.79
CA ARG A 366 14.20 18.54 0.44
C ARG A 366 15.56 18.09 -0.04
N GLY A 367 16.65 18.44 0.69
CA GLY A 367 18.02 18.09 0.37
C GLY A 367 18.90 18.13 1.60
N ALA A 368 20.12 17.66 1.45
CA ALA A 368 21.16 17.67 2.49
C ALA A 368 22.53 17.81 1.83
N SER A 369 23.61 17.90 2.64
CA SER A 369 24.98 17.93 2.12
C SER A 369 25.30 16.63 1.36
N GLU A 370 26.23 16.70 0.42
CA GLU A 370 26.65 15.54 -0.36
C GLU A 370 27.14 14.39 0.54
N SER A 371 27.92 14.70 1.57
CA SER A 371 28.41 13.70 2.54
C SER A 371 27.27 13.03 3.31
N ALA A 372 26.22 13.78 3.70
CA ALA A 372 25.04 13.24 4.35
C ALA A 372 24.25 12.29 3.42
N LEU A 373 24.11 12.68 2.15
CA LEU A 373 23.41 11.84 1.15
C LEU A 373 24.22 10.59 0.76
N GLN A 374 25.54 10.67 0.77
CA GLN A 374 26.41 9.49 0.61
C GLN A 374 26.27 8.53 1.79
N ALA A 375 26.27 9.04 3.04
CA ALA A 375 26.03 8.23 4.24
C ALA A 375 24.64 7.57 4.21
N ALA A 376 23.60 8.31 3.81
CA ALA A 376 22.26 7.79 3.64
C ALA A 376 22.18 6.67 2.57
N SER A 377 22.89 6.85 1.45
CA SER A 377 22.97 5.85 0.38
C SER A 377 23.66 4.57 0.85
N ALA A 378 24.75 4.68 1.59
CA ALA A 378 25.48 3.55 2.16
C ALA A 378 24.64 2.77 3.18
N ALA A 379 23.77 3.45 3.92
CA ALA A 379 22.86 2.83 4.89
C ALA A 379 21.60 2.21 4.26
N CYS A 380 21.35 2.40 2.95
CA CYS A 380 20.14 1.93 2.31
C CYS A 380 20.19 0.42 2.04
N PRO A 381 19.30 -0.41 2.66
CA PRO A 381 19.31 -1.86 2.45
C PRO A 381 18.86 -2.28 1.03
N GLN A 382 18.25 -1.34 0.25
CA GLN A 382 17.88 -1.57 -1.13
C GLN A 382 18.96 -1.15 -2.14
N GLY A 383 20.10 -0.62 -1.67
CA GLY A 383 21.16 -0.12 -2.53
C GLY A 383 20.76 1.10 -3.38
N ILE A 384 19.83 1.92 -2.91
CA ILE A 384 19.40 3.13 -3.62
C ILE A 384 20.51 4.18 -3.57
N ASN A 385 20.88 4.71 -4.73
CA ASN A 385 21.67 5.94 -4.79
C ASN A 385 20.78 7.13 -4.42
N ILE A 386 20.67 7.41 -3.11
CA ILE A 386 19.75 8.42 -2.57
C ILE A 386 20.10 9.80 -3.10
N ALA A 387 21.39 10.14 -3.21
CA ALA A 387 21.82 11.45 -3.73
C ALA A 387 21.26 11.69 -5.14
N ALA A 388 21.46 10.75 -6.06
CA ALA A 388 20.97 10.86 -7.43
C ALA A 388 19.42 10.90 -7.49
N ARG A 389 18.75 10.10 -6.68
CA ARG A 389 17.29 10.04 -6.66
C ARG A 389 16.64 11.28 -6.06
N LEU A 390 17.26 11.94 -5.08
CA LEU A 390 16.77 13.22 -4.57
C LEU A 390 16.94 14.37 -5.57
N VAL A 391 18.05 14.40 -6.32
CA VAL A 391 18.23 15.35 -7.44
C VAL A 391 17.13 15.14 -8.49
N GLU A 392 16.81 13.90 -8.81
CA GLU A 392 15.73 13.58 -9.75
C GLU A 392 14.35 14.02 -9.21
N ALA A 393 14.07 13.75 -7.91
CA ALA A 393 12.86 14.22 -7.27
C ALA A 393 12.74 15.75 -7.31
N GLN A 394 13.81 16.46 -6.99
CA GLN A 394 13.84 17.91 -7.07
C GLN A 394 13.61 18.42 -8.49
N THR A 395 14.20 17.78 -9.49
CA THR A 395 14.06 18.19 -10.90
C THR A 395 12.66 17.98 -11.43
N LEU A 396 12.00 16.90 -11.04
CA LEU A 396 10.69 16.51 -11.58
C LEU A 396 9.51 17.06 -10.77
N LEU A 397 9.72 17.35 -9.47
CA LEU A 397 8.62 17.65 -8.54
C LEU A 397 8.66 19.08 -7.96
N SER A 398 9.67 19.86 -8.26
CA SER A 398 9.72 21.29 -7.86
C SER A 398 8.79 22.17 -8.66
#